data_8354bc7c7d355fded326f9e8cbbed154
#
_entry.id   8354bc7c7d355fded326f9e8cbbed154
#
_cell.length_a   1.000
_cell.length_b   1.000
_cell.length_c   1.000
_cell.angle_alpha   90.00
_cell.angle_beta   90.00
_cell.angle_gamma   90.00
#
_symmetry.space_group_name_H-M   'P 1'
#
loop_
_entity.id
_entity.type
_entity.pdbx_description
1 polymer ?
#
loop_
_entity_poly.entity_id
_entity_poly.type
_entity_poly.pdbx_seq_one_letter_code
_entity_poly.pdbx_strand_id
1 'polypeptide(L)'
;GLAIIDEQHRFGVAQRGALREAGIQSTGFIPHSLAMTATPIPRTLSMTLYGDLDVSTIKEMPPGRQPVNTRAFSLANLRPAVQIAERELARNRRVFIVLPLVRESDKVELADAERTYMKLRGGPLGHYGVGLVHGQMKSQEKKDVMETFRRGEIRVLVSTTVVEVGVDVPEATVMM
;
A
#
# COMPACT_ATOMS: atom_id res chain seq x y z
N GLY A 1 -8.93 21.93 21.69
CA GLY A 1 -8.10 21.60 20.53
C GLY A 1 -8.72 20.44 19.73
N LEU A 2 -8.14 20.15 18.57
CA LEU A 2 -8.56 19.07 17.68
C LEU A 2 -7.32 18.22 17.32
N ALA A 3 -7.39 16.89 17.51
CA ALA A 3 -6.40 15.94 17.07
C ALA A 3 -6.95 15.16 15.86
N ILE A 4 -6.25 15.18 14.73
CA ILE A 4 -6.62 14.45 13.51
C ILE A 4 -5.64 13.32 13.32
N ILE A 5 -6.13 12.09 13.20
CA ILE A 5 -5.34 10.87 13.01
C ILE A 5 -5.80 10.23 11.70
N ASP A 6 -4.92 10.25 10.70
CA ASP A 6 -5.14 9.54 9.46
C ASP A 6 -4.52 8.13 9.53
N GLU A 7 -5.09 7.18 8.78
CA GLU A 7 -4.68 5.77 8.80
C GLU A 7 -4.58 5.20 10.23
N GLN A 8 -5.67 5.32 10.97
CA GLN A 8 -5.77 4.99 12.39
C GLN A 8 -5.15 3.64 12.78
N HIS A 9 -5.21 2.64 11.89
CA HIS A 9 -4.65 1.31 12.13
C HIS A 9 -3.11 1.31 12.32
N ARG A 10 -2.42 2.38 11.90
CA ARG A 10 -0.96 2.59 12.07
C ARG A 10 -0.60 3.13 13.46
N PHE A 11 -1.58 3.61 14.23
CA PHE A 11 -1.37 4.17 15.55
C PHE A 11 -1.76 3.18 16.63
N GLY A 12 -0.80 2.77 17.46
CA GLY A 12 -1.06 1.97 18.65
C GLY A 12 -1.79 2.75 19.74
N VAL A 13 -2.29 2.03 20.75
CA VAL A 13 -3.02 2.63 21.89
C VAL A 13 -2.15 3.67 22.64
N ALA A 14 -0.86 3.38 22.82
CA ALA A 14 0.08 4.28 23.51
C ALA A 14 0.26 5.61 22.74
N GLN A 15 0.37 5.58 21.43
CA GLN A 15 0.53 6.78 20.60
C GLN A 15 -0.71 7.67 20.62
N ARG A 16 -1.90 7.06 20.64
CA ARG A 16 -3.17 7.80 20.78
C ARG A 16 -3.31 8.43 22.17
N GLY A 17 -2.87 7.71 23.22
CA GLY A 17 -2.80 8.24 24.58
C GLY A 17 -1.88 9.46 24.66
N ALA A 18 -0.68 9.39 24.08
CA ALA A 18 0.28 10.49 24.06
C ALA A 18 -0.26 11.76 23.38
N LEU A 19 -1.02 11.62 22.26
CA LEU A 19 -1.66 12.77 21.60
C LEU A 19 -2.71 13.43 22.51
N ARG A 20 -3.49 12.64 23.25
CA ARG A 20 -4.47 13.13 24.21
C ARG A 20 -3.79 13.87 25.37
N GLU A 21 -2.75 13.30 25.92
CA GLU A 21 -1.98 13.90 27.01
C GLU A 21 -1.30 15.19 26.59
N ALA A 22 -0.69 15.25 25.41
CA ALA A 22 -0.10 16.46 24.87
C ALA A 22 -1.13 17.58 24.70
N GLY A 23 -2.36 17.24 24.27
CA GLY A 23 -3.47 18.18 24.19
C GLY A 23 -3.85 18.74 25.57
N ILE A 24 -3.95 17.89 26.58
CA ILE A 24 -4.27 18.31 27.97
C ILE A 24 -3.15 19.20 28.52
N GLN A 25 -1.90 18.83 28.34
CA GLN A 25 -0.75 19.61 28.82
C GLN A 25 -0.68 21.01 28.18
N SER A 26 -1.02 21.11 26.90
CA SER A 26 -0.92 22.40 26.19
C SER A 26 -2.10 23.33 26.40
N THR A 27 -3.30 22.80 26.64
CA THR A 27 -4.54 23.62 26.68
C THR A 27 -5.36 23.46 27.97
N GLY A 28 -5.02 22.48 28.82
CA GLY A 28 -5.82 22.13 30.01
C GLY A 28 -7.10 21.34 29.68
N PHE A 29 -7.39 21.07 28.41
CA PHE A 29 -8.61 20.41 27.96
C PHE A 29 -8.31 19.17 27.10
N ILE A 30 -9.19 18.17 27.16
CA ILE A 30 -9.14 17.00 26.29
C ILE A 30 -9.45 17.47 24.85
N PRO A 31 -8.57 17.22 23.86
CA PRO A 31 -8.84 17.58 22.47
C PRO A 31 -9.95 16.70 21.89
N HIS A 32 -10.76 17.26 21.00
CA HIS A 32 -11.61 16.48 20.13
C HIS A 32 -10.72 15.61 19.22
N SER A 33 -11.16 14.41 18.92
CA SER A 33 -10.40 13.46 18.09
C SER A 33 -11.16 13.11 16.83
N LEU A 34 -10.51 13.27 15.67
CA LEU A 34 -11.00 12.76 14.40
C LEU A 34 -10.06 11.67 13.92
N ALA A 35 -10.54 10.44 13.87
CA ALA A 35 -9.79 9.32 13.33
C ALA A 35 -10.33 8.94 11.95
N MET A 36 -9.44 8.83 10.98
CA MET A 36 -9.78 8.49 9.60
C MET A 36 -9.14 7.17 9.20
N THR A 37 -9.82 6.39 8.37
CA THR A 37 -9.28 5.17 7.79
C THR A 37 -9.94 4.88 6.43
N ALA A 38 -9.15 4.38 5.49
CA ALA A 38 -9.64 3.90 4.21
C ALA A 38 -10.10 2.44 4.26
N THR A 39 -9.75 1.69 5.32
CA THR A 39 -10.21 0.31 5.50
C THR A 39 -11.57 0.31 6.20
N PRO A 40 -12.64 -0.23 5.57
CA PRO A 40 -13.95 -0.27 6.19
C PRO A 40 -13.91 -1.19 7.42
N ILE A 41 -14.16 -0.61 8.58
CA ILE A 41 -14.33 -1.38 9.82
C ILE A 41 -15.83 -1.66 9.95
N PRO A 42 -16.25 -2.94 10.04
CA PRO A 42 -17.65 -3.26 10.28
C PRO A 42 -18.20 -2.50 11.49
N ARG A 43 -19.40 -1.93 11.37
CA ARG A 43 -20.01 -1.08 12.41
C ARG A 43 -20.06 -1.77 13.78
N THR A 44 -20.31 -3.08 13.80
CA THR A 44 -20.30 -3.90 15.03
C THR A 44 -18.91 -3.93 15.67
N LEU A 45 -17.85 -4.02 14.88
CA LEU A 45 -16.48 -4.03 15.38
C LEU A 45 -16.05 -2.62 15.83
N SER A 46 -16.48 -1.57 15.14
CA SER A 46 -16.21 -0.20 15.56
C SER A 46 -16.89 0.15 16.89
N MET A 47 -18.12 -0.29 17.12
CA MET A 47 -18.82 -0.13 18.41
C MET A 47 -18.13 -0.89 19.54
N THR A 48 -17.56 -2.07 19.27
CA THR A 48 -16.85 -2.87 20.28
C THR A 48 -15.46 -2.30 20.60
N LEU A 49 -14.75 -1.78 19.62
CA LEU A 49 -13.39 -1.27 19.79
C LEU A 49 -13.31 0.21 20.20
N TYR A 50 -14.34 0.98 19.88
CA TYR A 50 -14.33 2.45 20.00
C TYR A 50 -15.56 3.02 20.68
N GLY A 51 -16.40 2.19 21.30
CA GLY A 51 -17.61 2.39 22.11
C GLY A 51 -18.32 3.76 22.08
N ASP A 52 -17.57 4.84 22.19
CA ASP A 52 -18.06 6.22 22.34
C ASP A 52 -17.78 7.12 21.11
N LEU A 53 -17.44 6.53 19.94
CA LEU A 53 -17.17 7.33 18.75
C LEU A 53 -18.35 7.33 17.79
N ASP A 54 -18.72 8.52 17.33
CA ASP A 54 -19.62 8.69 16.20
C ASP A 54 -18.90 8.31 14.89
N VAL A 55 -19.58 7.53 14.04
CA VAL A 55 -19.02 7.05 12.78
C VAL A 55 -19.70 7.74 11.59
N SER A 56 -18.93 8.48 10.83
CA SER A 56 -19.34 9.04 9.55
C SER A 56 -18.68 8.30 8.40
N THR A 57 -19.46 7.91 7.39
CA THR A 57 -18.95 7.18 6.24
C THR A 57 -19.12 7.98 4.96
N ILE A 58 -18.01 8.26 4.28
CA ILE A 58 -18.00 8.88 2.95
C ILE A 58 -18.04 7.75 1.93
N LYS A 59 -19.14 7.65 1.17
CA LYS A 59 -19.34 6.59 0.15
C LYS A 59 -19.01 7.04 -1.26
N GLU A 60 -18.89 8.33 -1.47
CA GLU A 60 -18.63 8.92 -2.78
C GLU A 60 -17.16 8.77 -3.16
N MET A 61 -16.92 8.46 -4.41
CA MET A 61 -15.56 8.45 -4.96
C MET A 61 -15.11 9.87 -5.27
N PRO A 62 -13.83 10.19 -5.09
CA PRO A 62 -13.28 11.47 -5.50
C PRO A 62 -13.53 11.72 -7.00
N PRO A 63 -13.79 12.97 -7.40
CA PRO A 63 -13.96 13.31 -8.81
C PRO A 63 -12.78 12.85 -9.67
N GLY A 64 -13.07 12.24 -10.83
CA GLY A 64 -12.05 11.78 -11.78
C GLY A 64 -11.48 10.38 -11.49
N ARG A 65 -11.81 9.75 -10.36
CA ARG A 65 -11.36 8.38 -10.08
C ARG A 65 -12.06 7.37 -10.98
N GLN A 66 -11.28 6.61 -11.74
CA GLN A 66 -11.80 5.56 -12.62
C GLN A 66 -12.08 4.27 -11.85
N PRO A 67 -13.12 3.51 -12.24
CA PRO A 67 -13.39 2.20 -11.64
C PRO A 67 -12.22 1.23 -11.88
N VAL A 68 -11.92 0.42 -10.84
CA VAL A 68 -10.91 -0.62 -10.94
C VAL A 68 -11.53 -1.89 -11.53
N ASN A 69 -10.92 -2.45 -12.57
CA ASN A 69 -11.33 -3.72 -13.17
C ASN A 69 -10.48 -4.85 -12.56
N THR A 70 -11.07 -5.63 -11.68
CA THR A 70 -10.40 -6.75 -11.01
C THR A 70 -10.68 -8.06 -11.76
N ARG A 71 -9.62 -8.83 -12.03
CA ARG A 71 -9.68 -10.14 -12.70
C ARG A 71 -8.87 -11.16 -11.94
N ALA A 72 -9.38 -12.38 -11.82
CA ALA A 72 -8.68 -13.51 -11.24
C ALA A 72 -8.09 -14.40 -12.35
N PHE A 73 -6.86 -14.84 -12.16
CA PHE A 73 -6.14 -15.75 -13.05
C PHE A 73 -5.58 -16.93 -12.27
N SER A 74 -5.49 -18.09 -12.91
CA SER A 74 -4.83 -19.24 -12.31
C SER A 74 -3.33 -19.04 -12.25
N LEU A 75 -2.70 -19.39 -11.14
CA LEU A 75 -1.24 -19.40 -11.00
C LEU A 75 -0.55 -20.34 -12.00
N ALA A 76 -1.26 -21.38 -12.47
CA ALA A 76 -0.75 -22.28 -13.51
C ALA A 76 -0.68 -21.60 -14.90
N ASN A 77 -1.42 -20.51 -15.12
CA ASN A 77 -1.42 -19.77 -16.37
C ASN A 77 -1.53 -18.26 -16.14
N LEU A 78 -0.41 -17.64 -15.87
CA LEU A 78 -0.30 -16.17 -15.68
C LEU A 78 -0.12 -15.40 -17.00
N ARG A 79 -0.04 -16.08 -18.15
CA ARG A 79 0.19 -15.45 -19.45
C ARG A 79 -0.81 -14.32 -19.78
N PRO A 80 -2.13 -14.48 -19.52
CA PRO A 80 -3.07 -13.38 -19.77
C PRO A 80 -2.84 -12.16 -18.86
N ALA A 81 -2.44 -12.38 -17.60
CA ALA A 81 -2.11 -11.29 -16.68
C ALA A 81 -0.86 -10.53 -17.14
N VAL A 82 0.19 -11.26 -17.54
CA VAL A 82 1.42 -10.65 -18.10
C VAL A 82 1.10 -9.84 -19.37
N GLN A 83 0.24 -10.32 -20.25
CA GLN A 83 -0.18 -9.57 -21.43
C GLN A 83 -0.91 -8.26 -21.10
N ILE A 84 -1.69 -8.22 -20.01
CA ILE A 84 -2.30 -6.97 -19.54
C ILE A 84 -1.21 -6.01 -19.10
N ALA A 85 -0.25 -6.47 -18.29
CA ALA A 85 0.88 -5.67 -17.85
C ALA A 85 1.70 -5.11 -19.04
N GLU A 86 2.03 -5.95 -20.02
CA GLU A 86 2.78 -5.54 -21.21
C GLU A 86 2.06 -4.43 -22.01
N ARG A 87 0.74 -4.53 -22.17
CA ARG A 87 -0.05 -3.49 -22.87
C ARG A 87 0.01 -2.14 -22.17
N GLU A 88 -0.07 -2.14 -20.84
CA GLU A 88 -0.01 -0.90 -20.06
C GLU A 88 1.42 -0.34 -20.01
N LEU A 89 2.42 -1.20 -19.89
CA LEU A 89 3.84 -0.81 -19.97
C LEU A 89 4.20 -0.20 -21.33
N ALA A 90 3.65 -0.75 -22.44
CA ALA A 90 3.82 -0.19 -23.77
C ALA A 90 3.20 1.21 -23.93
N ARG A 91 2.20 1.55 -23.08
CA ARG A 91 1.58 2.88 -23.00
C ARG A 91 2.30 3.82 -22.02
N ASN A 92 3.52 3.50 -21.65
CA ASN A 92 4.31 4.24 -20.66
C ASN A 92 3.68 4.26 -19.25
N ARG A 93 2.86 3.26 -18.93
CA ARG A 93 2.29 3.05 -17.57
C ARG A 93 3.25 2.21 -16.73
N ARG A 94 2.91 2.05 -15.44
CA ARG A 94 3.68 1.29 -14.47
C ARG A 94 2.85 0.16 -13.88
N VAL A 95 3.52 -0.86 -13.39
CA VAL A 95 2.90 -2.09 -12.87
C VAL A 95 3.46 -2.39 -11.49
N PHE A 96 2.57 -2.59 -10.50
CA PHE A 96 2.90 -3.21 -9.22
C PHE A 96 2.66 -4.72 -9.27
N ILE A 97 3.59 -5.48 -8.74
CA ILE A 97 3.46 -6.93 -8.51
C ILE A 97 3.63 -7.16 -7.01
N VAL A 98 2.52 -7.45 -6.33
CA VAL A 98 2.49 -7.62 -4.88
C VAL A 98 2.47 -9.11 -4.56
N LEU A 99 3.49 -9.57 -3.86
CA LEU A 99 3.59 -10.95 -3.41
C LEU A 99 2.96 -11.08 -2.02
N PRO A 100 2.06 -12.04 -1.80
CA PRO A 100 1.46 -12.24 -0.50
C PRO A 100 2.51 -12.66 0.53
N LEU A 101 2.37 -12.15 1.76
CA LEU A 101 3.13 -12.62 2.90
C LEU A 101 2.69 -14.05 3.25
N VAL A 102 3.55 -15.03 3.07
CA VAL A 102 3.32 -16.40 3.56
C VAL A 102 3.92 -16.48 4.96
N ARG A 103 3.11 -16.76 5.97
CA ARG A 103 3.44 -16.66 7.42
C ARG A 103 4.60 -17.54 7.93
N GLU A 104 5.39 -18.19 7.08
CA GLU A 104 6.34 -19.19 7.56
C GLU A 104 7.70 -18.65 8.03
N SER A 105 8.23 -17.61 7.45
CA SER A 105 9.36 -16.81 7.95
C SER A 105 9.70 -15.66 6.99
N ASP A 106 10.21 -14.55 7.51
CA ASP A 106 10.71 -13.40 6.73
C ASP A 106 11.78 -13.77 5.70
N LYS A 107 12.53 -14.86 5.95
CA LYS A 107 13.58 -15.34 5.04
C LYS A 107 13.02 -16.05 3.80
N VAL A 108 11.94 -16.80 3.95
CA VAL A 108 11.28 -17.50 2.81
C VAL A 108 10.61 -16.47 1.91
N GLU A 109 9.97 -15.49 2.49
CA GLU A 109 9.34 -14.38 1.76
C GLU A 109 10.34 -13.60 0.91
N LEU A 110 11.50 -13.28 1.48
CA LEU A 110 12.57 -12.59 0.76
C LEU A 110 13.07 -13.43 -0.41
N ALA A 111 13.33 -14.72 -0.20
CA ALA A 111 13.81 -15.62 -1.25
C ALA A 111 12.81 -15.75 -2.41
N ASP A 112 11.51 -15.81 -2.12
CA ASP A 112 10.46 -15.87 -3.15
C ASP A 112 10.32 -14.54 -3.91
N ALA A 113 10.48 -13.41 -3.21
CA ALA A 113 10.48 -12.09 -3.84
C ALA A 113 11.68 -11.90 -4.76
N GLU A 114 12.86 -12.27 -4.31
CA GLU A 114 14.09 -12.22 -5.12
C GLU A 114 14.00 -13.15 -6.33
N ARG A 115 13.48 -14.37 -6.16
CA ARG A 115 13.25 -15.32 -7.26
C ARG A 115 12.27 -14.73 -8.29
N THR A 116 11.18 -14.14 -7.84
CA THR A 116 10.19 -13.54 -8.72
C THR A 116 10.79 -12.31 -9.44
N TYR A 117 11.52 -11.47 -8.72
CA TYR A 117 12.25 -10.34 -9.30
C TYR A 117 13.22 -10.79 -10.40
N MET A 118 14.03 -11.83 -10.15
CA MET A 118 14.97 -12.35 -11.14
C MET A 118 14.26 -12.92 -12.37
N LYS A 119 13.17 -13.68 -12.17
CA LYS A 119 12.34 -14.19 -13.29
C LYS A 119 11.77 -13.05 -14.15
N LEU A 120 11.25 -12.03 -13.53
CA LEU A 120 10.66 -10.88 -14.25
C LEU A 120 11.73 -10.08 -14.98
N ARG A 121 12.89 -9.88 -14.35
CA ARG A 121 14.04 -9.19 -14.95
C ARG A 121 14.60 -9.92 -16.16
N GLY A 122 14.66 -11.26 -16.12
CA GLY A 122 15.08 -12.10 -17.25
C GLY A 122 13.98 -12.45 -18.24
N GLY A 123 12.73 -12.05 -17.96
CA GLY A 123 11.56 -12.33 -18.77
C GLY A 123 11.11 -11.20 -19.68
N PRO A 124 9.91 -11.31 -20.27
CA PRO A 124 9.39 -10.33 -21.22
C PRO A 124 9.20 -8.92 -20.64
N LEU A 125 9.05 -8.80 -19.32
CA LEU A 125 8.91 -7.49 -18.65
C LEU A 125 10.26 -6.83 -18.31
N GLY A 126 11.38 -7.54 -18.43
CA GLY A 126 12.69 -7.07 -17.98
C GLY A 126 13.19 -5.79 -18.66
N HIS A 127 12.88 -5.61 -19.94
CA HIS A 127 13.30 -4.44 -20.71
C HIS A 127 12.61 -3.13 -20.28
N TYR A 128 11.54 -3.22 -19.49
CA TYR A 128 10.88 -2.06 -18.91
C TYR A 128 11.53 -1.57 -17.60
N GLY A 129 12.57 -2.26 -17.11
CA GLY A 129 13.17 -2.01 -15.81
C GLY A 129 12.31 -2.59 -14.68
N VAL A 130 12.90 -3.48 -13.90
CA VAL A 130 12.23 -4.14 -12.75
C VAL A 130 12.93 -3.72 -11.47
N GLY A 131 12.18 -3.26 -10.49
CA GLY A 131 12.63 -2.98 -9.12
C GLY A 131 12.07 -3.96 -8.11
N LEU A 132 12.70 -4.06 -6.95
CA LEU A 132 12.25 -4.87 -5.82
C LEU A 132 12.22 -4.01 -4.55
N VAL A 133 11.12 -4.11 -3.79
CA VAL A 133 10.98 -3.53 -2.46
C VAL A 133 10.46 -4.59 -1.50
N HIS A 134 11.13 -4.77 -0.35
CA HIS A 134 10.72 -5.73 0.67
C HIS A 134 10.95 -5.20 2.10
N GLY A 135 10.36 -5.87 3.09
CA GLY A 135 10.34 -5.42 4.48
C GLY A 135 11.71 -5.15 5.08
N GLN A 136 12.72 -5.99 4.75
CA GLN A 136 14.07 -5.94 5.33
C GLN A 136 14.98 -4.83 4.75
N MET A 137 14.58 -4.16 3.66
CA MET A 137 15.34 -3.03 3.12
C MET A 137 15.34 -1.85 4.08
N LYS A 138 16.46 -1.12 4.12
CA LYS A 138 16.55 0.16 4.86
C LYS A 138 15.58 1.18 4.26
N SER A 139 15.10 2.09 5.11
CA SER A 139 14.14 3.12 4.67
C SER A 139 14.65 3.97 3.50
N GLN A 140 15.96 4.25 3.45
CA GLN A 140 16.55 5.00 2.36
C GLN A 140 16.52 4.22 1.04
N GLU A 141 16.91 2.94 1.07
CA GLU A 141 16.89 2.05 -0.11
C GLU A 141 15.48 1.93 -0.69
N LYS A 142 14.47 1.77 0.18
CA LYS A 142 13.06 1.76 -0.23
C LYS A 142 12.65 3.06 -0.93
N LYS A 143 13.06 4.20 -0.37
CA LYS A 143 12.78 5.52 -0.96
C LYS A 143 13.43 5.67 -2.34
N ASP A 144 14.68 5.26 -2.48
CA ASP A 144 15.43 5.37 -3.73
C ASP A 144 14.79 4.54 -4.84
N VAL A 145 14.40 3.28 -4.55
CA VAL A 145 13.69 2.43 -5.51
C VAL A 145 12.33 3.02 -5.88
N MET A 146 11.58 3.51 -4.89
CA MET A 146 10.27 4.13 -5.14
C MET A 146 10.38 5.39 -5.99
N GLU A 147 11.42 6.21 -5.77
CA GLU A 147 11.65 7.41 -6.57
C GLU A 147 12.03 7.07 -8.01
N THR A 148 12.88 6.04 -8.21
CA THR A 148 13.23 5.51 -9.52
C THR A 148 11.98 4.99 -10.27
N PHE A 149 11.09 4.31 -9.55
CA PHE A 149 9.80 3.86 -10.07
C PHE A 149 8.88 5.04 -10.41
N ARG A 150 8.80 6.05 -9.53
CA ARG A 150 8.00 7.25 -9.75
C ARG A 150 8.48 8.07 -10.95
N ARG A 151 9.79 8.12 -11.20
CA ARG A 151 10.38 8.76 -12.40
C ARG A 151 10.23 7.93 -13.67
N GLY A 152 9.85 6.64 -13.55
CA GLY A 152 9.64 5.74 -14.69
C GLY A 152 10.93 5.14 -15.27
N GLU A 153 12.05 5.28 -14.57
CA GLU A 153 13.33 4.64 -14.92
C GLU A 153 13.21 3.11 -14.78
N ILE A 154 12.47 2.65 -13.76
CA ILE A 154 11.90 1.31 -13.67
C ILE A 154 10.38 1.42 -13.76
N ARG A 155 9.74 0.49 -14.46
CA ARG A 155 8.29 0.53 -14.68
C ARG A 155 7.53 -0.67 -14.13
N VAL A 156 8.25 -1.67 -13.64
CA VAL A 156 7.70 -2.82 -12.91
C VAL A 156 8.28 -2.83 -11.50
N LEU A 157 7.43 -2.83 -10.49
CA LEU A 157 7.85 -2.89 -9.09
C LEU A 157 7.30 -4.14 -8.42
N VAL A 158 8.19 -5.01 -7.95
CA VAL A 158 7.88 -6.17 -7.13
C VAL A 158 7.93 -5.76 -5.66
N SER A 159 6.92 -6.13 -4.88
CA SER A 159 6.87 -5.84 -3.45
C SER A 159 6.36 -7.04 -2.66
N THR A 160 6.94 -7.32 -1.49
CA THR A 160 6.45 -8.37 -0.56
C THR A 160 5.38 -7.87 0.39
N THR A 161 5.42 -6.60 0.75
CA THR A 161 4.41 -5.96 1.59
C THR A 161 3.63 -4.96 0.77
N VAL A 162 2.39 -4.71 1.17
CA VAL A 162 1.70 -3.52 0.73
C VAL A 162 2.71 -2.39 0.92
N VAL A 163 3.05 -1.72 -0.17
CA VAL A 163 3.91 -0.55 -0.10
C VAL A 163 3.13 0.48 0.71
N GLU A 164 3.31 0.43 2.02
CA GLU A 164 2.68 1.36 3.00
C GLU A 164 3.20 2.79 2.83
N VAL A 165 3.95 3.00 1.79
CA VAL A 165 4.45 4.31 1.47
C VAL A 165 3.35 5.01 0.70
N GLY A 166 2.74 6.01 1.29
CA GLY A 166 1.77 6.90 0.64
C GLY A 166 2.38 7.66 -0.53
N VAL A 167 2.98 6.91 -1.46
CA VAL A 167 3.53 7.42 -2.71
C VAL A 167 2.44 7.23 -3.74
N ASP A 168 1.78 8.32 -4.06
CA ASP A 168 0.87 8.37 -5.19
C ASP A 168 1.68 8.23 -6.48
N VAL A 169 1.38 7.20 -7.25
CA VAL A 169 1.96 6.95 -8.58
C VAL A 169 0.80 6.81 -9.57
N PRO A 170 0.25 7.92 -10.07
CA PRO A 170 -0.95 7.90 -10.92
C PRO A 170 -0.78 7.05 -12.19
N GLU A 171 0.45 6.93 -12.67
CA GLU A 171 0.78 6.13 -13.85
C GLU A 171 0.84 4.62 -13.57
N ALA A 172 0.78 4.19 -12.32
CA ALA A 172 0.68 2.77 -11.96
C ALA A 172 -0.76 2.29 -12.11
N THR A 173 -1.09 1.78 -13.29
CA THR A 173 -2.45 1.41 -13.70
C THR A 173 -2.75 -0.07 -13.53
N VAL A 174 -1.75 -0.89 -13.23
CA VAL A 174 -1.92 -2.33 -13.00
C VAL A 174 -1.31 -2.71 -11.66
N MET A 175 -2.06 -3.49 -10.88
CA MET A 175 -1.59 -4.18 -9.69
C MET A 175 -1.92 -5.67 -9.83
N MET A 176 -0.91 -6.52 -9.64
CA MET A 176 -0.99 -7.98 -9.76
C MET A 176 -0.54 -8.64 -8.47
#